data_f04844007c1325bf5712af52f003961e
#
_entry.id   f04844007c1325bf5712af52f003961e
#
_cell.length_a   1.000
_cell.length_b   1.000
_cell.length_c   1.000
_cell.angle_alpha   90.00
_cell.angle_beta   90.00
_cell.angle_gamma   90.00
#
_symmetry.space_group_name_H-M   'P 1'
#
loop_
_entity.id
_entity.type
_entity.pdbx_description
1 polymer ?
#
loop_
_entity_poly.entity_id
_entity_poly.type
_entity_poly.pdbx_seq_one_letter_code
_entity_poly.pdbx_strand_id
1 'polypeptide(L)'
;MGRIRADRCRDTSLAEGSFQRSGRDAWRSAWSSRTSQKLLVAAALMLWGMPCRGDDWKITPSVSLYESYTSNASLNPLGQGNPDFFTTLVPAVDIRGDTSRLKLNLDYSLAAIAYIDNSNLDQLRNNLNFVSTLTLVPELLFIDGAASVQQVPTNGQLPVSSSPLAAATNLETVGTYNISPYMRNHIGDFADSEFRYTFNQVFAGGSSTGSPGQTNQLSNAISNRLTETLVSGNQFTRLLWTVVGDADNTTFSGSNPDTFSRLLQASGEYRLDREVGLLGSVGYERISDPTFAPEPEPDGPIGSIGIKYTPGPRTSIILNFNHRYDSNFVTGSGTYLLGSQSRIDASYTDQVYTSSQSLFSTNLSFLTTDQFGNFIDSRTQQLFSLASTNFGLQANAFRQRNFNLGFHVVDGRNIFDLGGYWQDRDVFQTGETDTAVGGAFSWGRALSPLTNLNLTVRYANENFDIPFQQADHLQLAGVGGSLLYHLNDTLDGILTLNYTRQFSDIPTNSVEETVVSVGLQKRF
;
A
#
# COMPACT_ATOMS: atom_id res chain seq x y z
N MET A 1 -38.89 28.07 -23.90
CA MET A 1 -40.08 27.22 -23.65
C MET A 1 -39.67 25.77 -23.88
N GLY A 2 -39.56 24.95 -22.84
CA GLY A 2 -39.21 23.53 -22.92
C GLY A 2 -39.10 22.98 -21.49
N ARG A 3 -40.15 22.33 -21.05
CA ARG A 3 -40.34 21.86 -19.65
C ARG A 3 -39.45 20.68 -19.33
N ILE A 4 -38.69 20.79 -18.24
CA ILE A 4 -38.04 19.68 -17.55
C ILE A 4 -39.10 19.06 -16.61
N ARG A 5 -39.39 17.78 -16.78
CA ARG A 5 -40.14 16.97 -15.82
C ARG A 5 -39.20 16.38 -14.81
N ALA A 6 -39.35 16.75 -13.55
CA ALA A 6 -38.78 16.07 -12.40
C ALA A 6 -39.77 15.00 -11.94
N ASP A 7 -39.37 13.76 -11.93
CA ASP A 7 -40.10 12.69 -11.24
C ASP A 7 -39.52 12.46 -9.84
N ARG A 8 -40.44 12.53 -8.90
CA ARG A 8 -40.24 12.45 -7.45
C ARG A 8 -39.98 11.00 -7.00
N CYS A 9 -38.93 10.76 -6.25
CA CYS A 9 -38.93 9.67 -5.29
C CYS A 9 -39.54 10.13 -3.95
N ARG A 10 -40.49 9.34 -3.44
CA ARG A 10 -41.29 9.63 -2.26
C ARG A 10 -40.51 9.42 -0.97
N ASP A 11 -40.71 10.34 -0.05
CA ASP A 11 -40.41 10.27 1.37
C ASP A 11 -41.04 9.06 2.05
N THR A 12 -40.25 8.38 2.89
CA THR A 12 -40.76 7.63 4.03
C THR A 12 -40.13 8.18 5.29
N SER A 13 -40.95 8.83 6.09
CA SER A 13 -40.69 9.31 7.44
C SER A 13 -40.35 8.13 8.38
N LEU A 14 -39.25 8.23 9.13
CA LEU A 14 -38.97 7.39 10.28
C LEU A 14 -38.89 8.26 11.54
N ALA A 15 -39.57 7.74 12.56
CA ALA A 15 -39.85 8.35 13.83
C ALA A 15 -38.58 8.60 14.67
N GLU A 16 -38.61 9.73 15.40
CA GLU A 16 -37.68 10.04 16.46
C GLU A 16 -37.82 9.06 17.64
N GLY A 17 -36.74 8.37 17.98
CA GLY A 17 -36.58 7.54 19.16
C GLY A 17 -35.30 7.89 19.89
N SER A 18 -35.48 8.30 21.15
CA SER A 18 -34.47 8.73 22.12
C SER A 18 -33.19 7.90 22.16
N PHE A 19 -32.03 8.54 21.93
CA PHE A 19 -30.70 7.95 22.09
C PHE A 19 -30.03 8.48 23.38
N GLN A 20 -29.98 7.66 24.42
CA GLN A 20 -29.14 7.88 25.58
C GLN A 20 -28.13 6.71 25.76
N ARG A 21 -26.84 7.07 25.67
CA ARG A 21 -25.63 6.45 26.22
C ARG A 21 -25.48 4.90 26.12
N SER A 22 -24.74 4.44 25.11
CA SER A 22 -23.73 3.37 25.21
C SER A 22 -23.02 3.13 23.87
N GLY A 23 -22.34 4.15 23.34
CA GLY A 23 -21.83 4.15 21.96
C GLY A 23 -20.46 3.51 21.74
N ARG A 24 -19.76 2.95 22.74
CA ARG A 24 -18.40 2.43 22.56
C ARG A 24 -18.31 0.91 22.34
N ASP A 25 -19.27 0.15 22.76
CA ASP A 25 -19.21 -1.32 22.68
C ASP A 25 -20.03 -1.93 21.52
N ALA A 26 -20.95 -1.16 20.95
CA ALA A 26 -21.81 -1.64 19.84
C ALA A 26 -21.07 -1.78 18.49
N TRP A 27 -19.98 -1.03 18.26
CA TRP A 27 -19.23 -1.12 17.00
C TRP A 27 -18.24 -2.27 16.96
N ARG A 28 -17.77 -2.76 18.11
CA ARG A 28 -16.86 -3.92 18.20
C ARG A 28 -17.53 -5.25 17.88
N SER A 29 -18.83 -5.38 18.10
CA SER A 29 -19.56 -6.63 17.83
C SER A 29 -20.16 -6.72 16.42
N ALA A 30 -20.28 -5.61 15.70
CA ALA A 30 -20.90 -5.58 14.37
C ALA A 30 -20.02 -6.17 13.25
N TRP A 31 -18.69 -6.17 13.43
CA TRP A 31 -17.76 -6.66 12.40
C TRP A 31 -17.30 -8.08 12.58
N SER A 32 -17.50 -8.69 13.76
CA SER A 32 -17.11 -10.08 14.05
C SER A 32 -18.25 -11.10 13.90
N SER A 33 -19.47 -10.69 13.59
CA SER A 33 -20.60 -11.62 13.48
C SER A 33 -20.72 -12.19 12.06
N ARG A 34 -20.85 -13.52 11.95
CA ARG A 34 -21.14 -14.22 10.69
C ARG A 34 -22.36 -13.66 9.92
N THR A 35 -23.18 -12.83 10.55
CA THR A 35 -24.36 -12.17 9.98
C THR A 35 -24.01 -10.95 9.15
N SER A 36 -23.01 -10.14 9.53
CA SER A 36 -22.57 -8.97 8.75
C SER A 36 -21.84 -9.38 7.47
N GLN A 37 -21.11 -10.50 7.50
CA GLN A 37 -20.46 -11.06 6.31
C GLN A 37 -21.50 -11.55 5.27
N LYS A 38 -22.62 -12.15 5.72
CA LYS A 38 -23.73 -12.54 4.84
C LYS A 38 -24.46 -11.36 4.23
N LEU A 39 -24.52 -10.22 4.92
CA LEU A 39 -25.13 -8.99 4.41
C LEU A 39 -24.28 -8.32 3.34
N LEU A 40 -22.95 -8.36 3.44
CA LEU A 40 -22.03 -7.85 2.40
C LEU A 40 -22.09 -8.70 1.12
N VAL A 41 -22.17 -10.03 1.24
CA VAL A 41 -22.37 -10.91 0.09
C VAL A 41 -23.74 -10.68 -0.56
N ALA A 42 -24.79 -10.45 0.23
CA ALA A 42 -26.12 -10.11 -0.28
C ALA A 42 -26.15 -8.71 -0.95
N ALA A 43 -25.41 -7.73 -0.41
CA ALA A 43 -25.28 -6.40 -1.02
C ALA A 43 -24.50 -6.44 -2.34
N ALA A 44 -23.43 -7.23 -2.43
CA ALA A 44 -22.70 -7.46 -3.67
C ALA A 44 -23.58 -8.15 -4.74
N LEU A 45 -24.45 -9.08 -4.34
CA LEU A 45 -25.40 -9.74 -5.24
C LEU A 45 -26.56 -8.83 -5.67
N MET A 46 -26.94 -7.83 -4.87
CA MET A 46 -27.98 -6.85 -5.24
C MET A 46 -27.50 -5.78 -6.22
N LEU A 47 -26.20 -5.52 -6.33
CA LEU A 47 -25.61 -4.62 -7.33
C LEU A 47 -25.60 -5.20 -8.76
N TRP A 48 -25.91 -6.48 -8.92
CA TRP A 48 -25.93 -7.16 -10.22
C TRP A 48 -27.10 -6.78 -11.13
N GLY A 49 -28.02 -5.93 -10.71
CA GLY A 49 -29.25 -5.60 -11.43
C GLY A 49 -29.36 -4.17 -12.00
N MET A 50 -28.39 -3.29 -11.83
CA MET A 50 -28.51 -1.92 -12.29
C MET A 50 -27.47 -1.55 -13.36
N PRO A 51 -27.83 -1.55 -14.66
CA PRO A 51 -27.02 -0.88 -15.66
C PRO A 51 -27.23 0.64 -15.53
N CYS A 52 -26.44 1.33 -14.68
CA CYS A 52 -26.27 2.76 -14.76
C CYS A 52 -25.27 3.07 -15.89
N ARG A 53 -25.77 3.29 -17.10
CA ARG A 53 -25.02 3.86 -18.21
C ARG A 53 -25.19 5.37 -18.20
N GLY A 54 -24.27 6.08 -17.52
CA GLY A 54 -23.90 7.44 -17.87
C GLY A 54 -22.51 7.37 -18.50
N ASP A 55 -22.22 8.18 -19.50
CA ASP A 55 -20.93 8.18 -20.22
C ASP A 55 -19.71 8.42 -19.30
N ASP A 56 -19.94 8.91 -18.07
CA ASP A 56 -18.91 9.27 -17.08
C ASP A 56 -18.60 8.14 -16.06
N TRP A 57 -19.32 7.01 -16.12
CA TRP A 57 -19.18 5.93 -15.16
C TRP A 57 -18.99 4.58 -15.83
N LYS A 58 -17.95 3.85 -15.42
CA LYS A 58 -17.72 2.46 -15.80
C LYS A 58 -17.76 1.59 -14.55
N ILE A 59 -18.72 0.67 -14.48
CA ILE A 59 -18.85 -0.34 -13.44
C ILE A 59 -18.65 -1.70 -14.08
N THR A 60 -17.67 -2.46 -13.60
CA THR A 60 -17.30 -3.76 -14.15
C THR A 60 -17.32 -4.80 -13.04
N PRO A 61 -18.46 -5.46 -12.81
CA PRO A 61 -18.51 -6.61 -11.89
C PRO A 61 -17.79 -7.81 -12.50
N SER A 62 -17.17 -8.63 -11.63
CA SER A 62 -16.56 -9.88 -12.04
C SER A 62 -16.71 -10.96 -10.96
N VAL A 63 -16.59 -12.21 -11.36
CA VAL A 63 -16.52 -13.36 -10.48
C VAL A 63 -15.43 -14.28 -10.97
N SER A 64 -14.53 -14.69 -10.09
CA SER A 64 -13.51 -15.68 -10.37
C SER A 64 -13.72 -16.90 -9.47
N LEU A 65 -13.49 -18.08 -10.02
CA LEU A 65 -13.50 -19.35 -9.31
C LEU A 65 -12.19 -20.07 -9.60
N TYR A 66 -11.49 -20.47 -8.56
CA TYR A 66 -10.24 -21.22 -8.64
C TYR A 66 -10.35 -22.52 -7.87
N GLU A 67 -9.85 -23.60 -8.48
CA GLU A 67 -9.53 -24.85 -7.83
C GLU A 67 -8.01 -24.94 -7.72
N SER A 68 -7.51 -25.21 -6.52
CA SER A 68 -6.11 -25.12 -6.20
C SER A 68 -5.65 -26.34 -5.41
N TYR A 69 -4.41 -26.75 -5.65
CA TYR A 69 -3.69 -27.73 -4.85
C TYR A 69 -2.51 -27.04 -4.18
N THR A 70 -2.32 -27.29 -2.89
CA THR A 70 -1.09 -26.90 -2.15
C THR A 70 -0.40 -28.14 -1.60
N SER A 71 0.93 -28.15 -1.65
CA SER A 71 1.73 -29.22 -1.04
C SER A 71 1.88 -29.06 0.48
N ASN A 72 1.51 -27.89 1.03
CA ASN A 72 1.70 -27.57 2.46
C ASN A 72 0.69 -26.50 2.93
N ALA A 73 -0.55 -26.91 3.15
CA ALA A 73 -1.66 -26.02 3.49
C ALA A 73 -1.44 -25.20 4.78
N SER A 74 -0.79 -25.78 5.77
CA SER A 74 -0.54 -25.14 7.07
C SER A 74 0.84 -24.47 7.18
N LEU A 75 1.65 -24.48 6.11
CA LEU A 75 3.04 -24.01 6.10
C LEU A 75 3.88 -24.67 7.21
N ASN A 76 3.71 -25.98 7.38
CA ASN A 76 4.46 -26.76 8.34
C ASN A 76 5.97 -26.79 7.98
N PRO A 77 6.85 -27.04 8.96
CA PRO A 77 8.28 -27.16 8.74
C PRO A 77 8.67 -28.17 7.66
N LEU A 78 9.87 -27.98 7.09
CA LEU A 78 10.41 -28.85 6.03
C LEU A 78 10.27 -30.34 6.37
N GLY A 79 9.75 -31.11 5.43
CA GLY A 79 9.49 -32.55 5.59
C GLY A 79 8.21 -32.91 6.33
N GLN A 80 7.43 -31.94 6.79
CA GLN A 80 6.16 -32.13 7.49
C GLN A 80 4.96 -31.51 6.74
N GLY A 81 5.12 -31.30 5.43
CA GLY A 81 4.06 -30.69 4.60
C GLY A 81 2.75 -31.48 4.68
N ASN A 82 1.62 -30.78 4.71
CA ASN A 82 0.27 -31.33 4.66
C ASN A 82 -0.43 -30.86 3.37
N PRO A 83 -0.41 -31.69 2.33
CA PRO A 83 -1.05 -31.34 1.07
C PRO A 83 -2.57 -31.26 1.22
N ASP A 84 -3.20 -30.33 0.48
CA ASP A 84 -4.65 -30.18 0.45
C ASP A 84 -5.12 -29.56 -0.86
N PHE A 85 -6.40 -29.70 -1.14
CA PHE A 85 -7.09 -28.96 -2.18
C PHE A 85 -7.97 -27.88 -1.56
N PHE A 86 -8.08 -26.75 -2.25
CA PHE A 86 -8.95 -25.68 -1.81
C PHE A 86 -9.60 -24.95 -2.98
N THR A 87 -10.82 -24.49 -2.75
CA THR A 87 -11.59 -23.68 -3.69
C THR A 87 -11.55 -22.23 -3.24
N THR A 88 -11.31 -21.32 -4.16
CA THR A 88 -11.38 -19.88 -3.91
C THR A 88 -12.38 -19.22 -4.83
N LEU A 89 -13.44 -18.60 -4.26
CA LEU A 89 -14.44 -17.82 -4.96
C LEU A 89 -14.18 -16.33 -4.71
N VAL A 90 -14.03 -15.54 -5.80
CA VAL A 90 -13.69 -14.12 -5.71
C VAL A 90 -14.70 -13.28 -6.51
N PRO A 91 -15.84 -12.88 -5.91
CA PRO A 91 -16.62 -11.77 -6.45
C PRO A 91 -15.84 -10.46 -6.30
N ALA A 92 -15.87 -9.64 -7.35
CA ALA A 92 -15.18 -8.35 -7.38
C ALA A 92 -15.97 -7.30 -8.16
N VAL A 93 -15.70 -6.04 -7.90
CA VAL A 93 -16.23 -4.90 -8.64
C VAL A 93 -15.15 -3.84 -8.84
N ASP A 94 -15.01 -3.38 -10.07
CA ASP A 94 -14.21 -2.22 -10.45
C ASP A 94 -15.17 -1.08 -10.83
N ILE A 95 -14.98 0.10 -10.22
CA ILE A 95 -15.78 1.29 -10.49
C ILE A 95 -14.84 2.43 -10.85
N ARG A 96 -15.01 2.98 -12.04
CA ARG A 96 -14.31 4.17 -12.50
C ARG A 96 -15.34 5.26 -12.79
N GLY A 97 -15.16 6.41 -12.16
CA GLY A 97 -15.97 7.60 -12.40
C GLY A 97 -15.06 8.77 -12.78
N ASP A 98 -15.35 9.45 -13.87
CA ASP A 98 -14.65 10.67 -14.30
C ASP A 98 -15.65 11.72 -14.75
N THR A 99 -16.19 12.45 -13.79
CA THR A 99 -17.10 13.56 -14.02
C THR A 99 -16.39 14.90 -13.85
N SER A 100 -17.02 15.99 -14.23
CA SER A 100 -16.45 17.34 -14.05
C SER A 100 -16.16 17.71 -12.59
N ARG A 101 -16.79 17.05 -11.62
CA ARG A 101 -16.65 17.35 -10.19
C ARG A 101 -16.14 16.19 -9.35
N LEU A 102 -16.29 14.96 -9.80
CA LEU A 102 -15.90 13.78 -9.05
C LEU A 102 -15.07 12.84 -9.93
N LYS A 103 -13.84 12.62 -9.55
CA LYS A 103 -12.99 11.53 -10.05
C LYS A 103 -12.93 10.45 -8.98
N LEU A 104 -13.19 9.19 -9.37
CA LEU A 104 -13.26 8.08 -8.44
C LEU A 104 -12.72 6.81 -9.10
N ASN A 105 -11.86 6.11 -8.36
CA ASN A 105 -11.42 4.76 -8.66
C ASN A 105 -11.69 3.89 -7.44
N LEU A 106 -12.42 2.80 -7.61
CA LEU A 106 -12.68 1.81 -6.56
C LEU A 106 -12.48 0.42 -7.14
N ASP A 107 -11.64 -0.37 -6.49
CA ASP A 107 -11.45 -1.79 -6.72
C ASP A 107 -11.79 -2.51 -5.41
N TYR A 108 -12.77 -3.40 -5.43
CA TYR A 108 -13.14 -4.21 -4.28
C TYR A 108 -13.24 -5.68 -4.67
N SER A 109 -12.67 -6.55 -3.86
CA SER A 109 -12.83 -7.99 -4.00
C SER A 109 -12.98 -8.68 -2.65
N LEU A 110 -13.75 -9.77 -2.64
CA LEU A 110 -13.94 -10.65 -1.50
C LEU A 110 -13.52 -12.06 -1.89
N ALA A 111 -12.43 -12.57 -1.33
CA ALA A 111 -12.01 -13.96 -1.54
C ALA A 111 -12.56 -14.86 -0.43
N ALA A 112 -13.39 -15.83 -0.80
CA ALA A 112 -13.86 -16.91 0.07
C ALA A 112 -13.03 -18.16 -0.24
N ILE A 113 -12.23 -18.62 0.75
CA ILE A 113 -11.29 -19.73 0.63
C ILE A 113 -11.84 -20.87 1.49
N ALA A 114 -11.97 -22.06 0.90
CA ALA A 114 -12.46 -23.27 1.57
C ALA A 114 -11.55 -24.46 1.25
N TYR A 115 -10.99 -25.08 2.28
CA TYR A 115 -10.13 -26.26 2.20
C TYR A 115 -10.95 -27.55 2.34
N ILE A 116 -10.51 -28.63 1.70
CA ILE A 116 -11.20 -29.93 1.77
C ILE A 116 -10.91 -30.60 3.11
N ASP A 117 -9.62 -30.72 3.49
CA ASP A 117 -9.21 -31.47 4.67
C ASP A 117 -8.89 -30.55 5.86
N ASN A 118 -8.43 -29.32 5.62
CA ASN A 118 -8.02 -28.35 6.64
C ASN A 118 -9.03 -27.20 6.79
N SER A 119 -10.30 -27.50 7.11
CA SER A 119 -11.37 -26.49 7.22
C SER A 119 -11.13 -25.41 8.29
N ASN A 120 -10.17 -25.60 9.22
CA ASN A 120 -9.71 -24.58 10.15
C ASN A 120 -8.95 -23.43 9.45
N LEU A 121 -8.52 -23.63 8.21
CA LEU A 121 -7.89 -22.62 7.35
C LEU A 121 -8.90 -21.86 6.48
N ASP A 122 -10.19 -22.25 6.53
CA ASP A 122 -11.24 -21.55 5.80
C ASP A 122 -11.28 -20.08 6.23
N GLN A 123 -11.27 -19.16 5.26
CA GLN A 123 -11.27 -17.74 5.57
C GLN A 123 -11.93 -16.89 4.50
N LEU A 124 -12.34 -15.69 4.92
CA LEU A 124 -12.81 -14.62 4.05
C LEU A 124 -11.81 -13.48 4.09
N ARG A 125 -11.34 -13.03 2.92
CA ARG A 125 -10.43 -11.91 2.77
C ARG A 125 -11.07 -10.79 1.99
N ASN A 126 -10.99 -9.58 2.52
CA ASN A 126 -11.43 -8.38 1.83
C ASN A 126 -10.20 -7.65 1.29
N ASN A 127 -10.27 -7.24 0.03
CA ASN A 127 -9.33 -6.31 -0.57
C ASN A 127 -10.11 -5.10 -1.08
N LEU A 128 -9.68 -3.91 -0.71
CA LEU A 128 -10.25 -2.65 -1.15
C LEU A 128 -9.13 -1.70 -1.53
N ASN A 129 -9.25 -1.07 -2.67
CA ASN A 129 -8.54 0.15 -3.02
C ASN A 129 -9.54 1.18 -3.51
N PHE A 130 -9.54 2.35 -2.88
CA PHE A 130 -10.42 3.45 -3.21
C PHE A 130 -9.63 4.74 -3.20
N VAL A 131 -9.77 5.52 -4.27
CA VAL A 131 -9.21 6.87 -4.38
C VAL A 131 -10.26 7.76 -5.05
N SER A 132 -10.47 8.94 -4.49
CA SER A 132 -11.40 9.92 -5.06
C SER A 132 -10.92 11.35 -4.88
N THR A 133 -11.29 12.22 -5.81
CA THR A 133 -11.16 13.68 -5.68
C THR A 133 -12.49 14.31 -6.03
N LEU A 134 -13.09 15.03 -5.07
CA LEU A 134 -14.32 15.80 -5.23
C LEU A 134 -13.98 17.29 -5.30
N THR A 135 -14.39 17.94 -6.38
CA THR A 135 -14.32 19.41 -6.56
C THR A 135 -15.59 20.05 -6.03
N LEU A 136 -15.54 20.69 -4.87
CA LEU A 136 -16.68 21.42 -4.29
C LEU A 136 -16.84 22.78 -4.95
N VAL A 137 -15.74 23.56 -5.00
CA VAL A 137 -15.66 24.84 -5.70
C VAL A 137 -14.48 24.75 -6.66
N PRO A 138 -14.71 24.89 -7.99
CA PRO A 138 -13.65 24.84 -8.97
C PRO A 138 -12.48 25.77 -8.60
N GLU A 139 -11.26 25.28 -8.79
CA GLU A 139 -10.00 25.98 -8.54
C GLU A 139 -9.74 26.35 -7.07
N LEU A 140 -10.73 26.25 -6.16
CA LEU A 140 -10.61 26.71 -4.78
C LEU A 140 -10.71 25.60 -3.74
N LEU A 141 -11.79 24.78 -3.76
CA LEU A 141 -12.11 23.86 -2.66
C LEU A 141 -12.32 22.45 -3.15
N PHE A 142 -11.58 21.52 -2.56
CA PHE A 142 -11.56 20.11 -2.94
C PHE A 142 -11.63 19.22 -1.71
N ILE A 143 -12.03 17.97 -1.90
CA ILE A 143 -11.93 16.90 -0.92
C ILE A 143 -11.30 15.69 -1.62
N ASP A 144 -10.15 15.24 -1.12
CA ASP A 144 -9.58 13.95 -1.49
C ASP A 144 -10.04 12.89 -0.48
N GLY A 145 -10.31 11.69 -0.97
CA GLY A 145 -10.61 10.52 -0.16
C GLY A 145 -9.81 9.32 -0.66
N ALA A 146 -9.23 8.55 0.26
CA ALA A 146 -8.62 7.28 -0.08
C ALA A 146 -8.92 6.25 1.01
N ALA A 147 -9.05 4.98 0.62
CA ALA A 147 -9.18 3.86 1.54
C ALA A 147 -8.52 2.63 0.95
N SER A 148 -7.93 1.80 1.81
CA SER A 148 -7.36 0.52 1.43
C SER A 148 -7.62 -0.51 2.51
N VAL A 149 -7.92 -1.73 2.11
CA VAL A 149 -7.98 -2.91 2.99
C VAL A 149 -7.18 -4.02 2.34
N GLN A 150 -6.21 -4.55 3.07
CA GLN A 150 -5.31 -5.60 2.59
C GLN A 150 -4.94 -6.58 3.71
N GLN A 151 -4.42 -7.74 3.30
CA GLN A 151 -3.76 -8.68 4.19
C GLN A 151 -2.26 -8.35 4.25
N VAL A 152 -1.74 -8.15 5.45
CA VAL A 152 -0.34 -7.76 5.70
C VAL A 152 0.31 -8.75 6.66
N PRO A 153 1.56 -9.21 6.42
CA PRO A 153 2.28 -10.05 7.37
C PRO A 153 2.46 -9.33 8.71
N THR A 154 2.15 -10.02 9.79
CA THR A 154 2.32 -9.49 11.15
C THR A 154 3.75 -9.64 11.65
N ASN A 155 4.45 -10.67 11.20
CA ASN A 155 5.83 -10.98 11.56
C ASN A 155 6.61 -11.41 10.30
N GLY A 156 7.71 -10.70 10.01
CA GLY A 156 8.57 -11.01 8.85
C GLY A 156 9.28 -12.37 8.93
N GLN A 157 9.52 -12.88 10.13
CA GLN A 157 10.20 -14.17 10.33
C GLN A 157 9.30 -15.37 10.01
N LEU A 158 7.98 -15.20 10.10
CA LEU A 158 7.04 -16.30 9.89
C LEU A 158 6.71 -16.48 8.40
N PRO A 159 6.55 -17.73 7.95
CA PRO A 159 6.27 -18.00 6.55
C PRO A 159 4.90 -17.47 6.11
N VAL A 160 4.83 -17.08 4.84
CA VAL A 160 3.61 -16.68 4.13
C VAL A 160 3.47 -17.55 2.89
N SER A 161 2.24 -17.95 2.55
CA SER A 161 2.00 -18.76 1.35
C SER A 161 2.52 -18.08 0.09
N SER A 162 3.05 -18.90 -0.81
CA SER A 162 3.51 -18.49 -2.14
C SER A 162 2.38 -18.00 -3.05
N SER A 163 1.14 -18.40 -2.76
CA SER A 163 -0.03 -18.04 -3.55
C SER A 163 -0.93 -17.06 -2.79
N PRO A 164 -1.31 -15.95 -3.40
CA PRO A 164 -2.30 -15.04 -2.84
C PRO A 164 -3.70 -15.66 -2.70
N LEU A 165 -3.96 -16.79 -3.36
CA LEU A 165 -5.21 -17.53 -3.27
C LEU A 165 -5.27 -18.45 -2.04
N ALA A 166 -4.12 -18.84 -1.46
CA ALA A 166 -4.05 -19.73 -0.30
C ALA A 166 -4.22 -18.97 1.01
N ALA A 167 -4.71 -19.67 2.03
CA ALA A 167 -4.77 -19.15 3.39
C ALA A 167 -3.36 -18.95 3.99
N ALA A 168 -3.23 -18.00 4.90
CA ALA A 168 -2.03 -17.85 5.71
C ALA A 168 -2.41 -17.35 7.11
N THR A 169 -1.80 -17.94 8.12
CA THR A 169 -2.05 -17.64 9.54
C THR A 169 -1.28 -16.41 10.02
N ASN A 170 -0.19 -16.05 9.31
CA ASN A 170 0.66 -14.89 9.62
C ASN A 170 0.18 -13.58 8.92
N LEU A 171 -1.07 -13.53 8.48
CA LEU A 171 -1.62 -12.35 7.84
C LEU A 171 -2.69 -11.71 8.70
N GLU A 172 -2.62 -10.39 8.85
CA GLU A 172 -3.65 -9.57 9.49
C GLU A 172 -4.32 -8.67 8.47
N THR A 173 -5.64 -8.47 8.61
CA THR A 173 -6.37 -7.50 7.80
C THR A 173 -6.08 -6.10 8.31
N VAL A 174 -5.37 -5.32 7.53
CA VAL A 174 -5.10 -3.90 7.81
C VAL A 174 -5.92 -3.05 6.87
N GLY A 175 -6.64 -2.10 7.44
CA GLY A 175 -7.37 -1.10 6.70
C GLY A 175 -6.87 0.30 7.01
N THR A 176 -6.80 1.14 5.97
CA THR A 176 -6.52 2.57 6.10
C THR A 176 -7.59 3.35 5.39
N TYR A 177 -7.97 4.50 5.93
CA TYR A 177 -8.71 5.48 5.17
C TYR A 177 -8.30 6.89 5.54
N ASN A 178 -8.37 7.78 4.59
CA ASN A 178 -8.18 9.19 4.80
C ASN A 178 -9.24 10.03 4.11
N ILE A 179 -9.51 11.19 4.68
CA ILE A 179 -10.33 12.24 4.09
C ILE A 179 -9.57 13.55 4.25
N SER A 180 -9.33 14.24 3.14
CA SER A 180 -8.53 15.45 3.08
C SER A 180 -9.28 16.58 2.38
N PRO A 181 -10.06 17.41 3.09
CA PRO A 181 -10.51 18.70 2.55
C PRO A 181 -9.31 19.64 2.42
N TYR A 182 -9.20 20.31 1.30
CA TYR A 182 -8.16 21.31 1.06
C TYR A 182 -8.64 22.47 0.20
N MET A 183 -8.00 23.60 0.44
CA MET A 183 -8.22 24.84 -0.26
C MET A 183 -6.96 25.24 -1.01
N ARG A 184 -7.09 25.56 -2.28
CA ARG A 184 -6.03 26.18 -3.09
C ARG A 184 -6.32 27.64 -3.27
N ASN A 185 -5.30 28.46 -3.16
CA ASN A 185 -5.40 29.88 -3.40
C ASN A 185 -4.20 30.36 -4.21
N HIS A 186 -4.46 31.18 -5.20
CA HIS A 186 -3.46 31.77 -6.06
C HIS A 186 -3.18 33.20 -5.61
N ILE A 187 -1.94 33.48 -5.18
CA ILE A 187 -1.51 34.78 -4.65
C ILE A 187 -0.80 35.54 -5.79
N GLY A 188 -1.56 35.91 -6.81
CA GLY A 188 -1.02 36.50 -8.03
C GLY A 188 0.11 35.63 -8.63
N ASP A 189 1.11 36.28 -9.24
CA ASP A 189 2.29 35.58 -9.77
C ASP A 189 3.33 35.23 -8.70
N PHE A 190 3.07 35.56 -7.43
CA PHE A 190 4.03 35.39 -6.34
C PHE A 190 4.05 33.97 -5.79
N ALA A 191 2.89 33.39 -5.45
CA ALA A 191 2.83 32.07 -4.84
C ALA A 191 1.48 31.39 -5.06
N ASP A 192 1.50 30.06 -5.05
CA ASP A 192 0.33 29.19 -4.87
C ASP A 192 0.33 28.65 -3.45
N SER A 193 -0.81 28.71 -2.77
CA SER A 193 -1.04 28.20 -1.42
C SER A 193 -1.99 27.01 -1.47
N GLU A 194 -1.66 25.94 -0.74
CA GLU A 194 -2.56 24.85 -0.46
C GLU A 194 -2.63 24.64 1.05
N PHE A 195 -3.80 24.89 1.63
CA PHE A 195 -4.12 24.59 3.03
C PHE A 195 -4.94 23.31 3.08
N ARG A 196 -4.40 22.28 3.71
CA ARG A 196 -4.96 20.93 3.77
C ARG A 196 -5.12 20.44 5.21
N TYR A 197 -6.31 19.98 5.53
CA TYR A 197 -6.54 19.15 6.70
C TYR A 197 -6.67 17.69 6.26
N THR A 198 -6.04 16.76 6.95
CA THR A 198 -6.16 15.33 6.67
C THR A 198 -6.53 14.58 7.94
N PHE A 199 -7.67 13.91 7.90
CA PHE A 199 -8.05 12.90 8.88
C PHE A 199 -7.63 11.54 8.34
N ASN A 200 -6.83 10.81 9.11
CA ASN A 200 -6.40 9.45 8.79
C ASN A 200 -6.83 8.49 9.89
N GLN A 201 -7.19 7.28 9.50
CA GLN A 201 -7.37 6.17 10.43
C GLN A 201 -6.74 4.89 9.88
N VAL A 202 -6.03 4.17 10.75
CA VAL A 202 -5.58 2.78 10.54
C VAL A 202 -6.36 1.90 11.48
N PHE A 203 -6.84 0.78 10.99
CA PHE A 203 -7.39 -0.29 11.82
C PHE A 203 -6.74 -1.62 11.45
N ALA A 204 -6.39 -2.39 12.47
CA ALA A 204 -5.91 -3.75 12.36
C ALA A 204 -7.03 -4.68 12.85
N GLY A 205 -7.44 -5.63 12.02
CA GLY A 205 -8.63 -6.46 12.21
C GLY A 205 -8.38 -7.83 12.86
N GLY A 206 -7.26 -8.04 13.52
CA GLY A 206 -6.92 -9.30 14.16
C GLY A 206 -7.42 -9.40 15.60
N SER A 207 -8.10 -10.49 15.95
CA SER A 207 -8.10 -10.95 17.32
C SER A 207 -6.74 -11.60 17.56
N SER A 208 -5.84 -10.87 18.16
CA SER A 208 -4.53 -11.38 18.51
C SER A 208 -4.64 -12.55 19.48
N THR A 209 -4.67 -13.76 18.95
CA THR A 209 -4.08 -14.88 19.66
C THR A 209 -2.56 -14.78 19.44
N GLY A 210 -1.98 -13.67 19.95
CA GLY A 210 -0.55 -13.46 19.89
C GLY A 210 0.16 -14.63 20.54
N SER A 211 1.14 -15.18 19.88
CA SER A 211 2.09 -16.06 20.54
C SER A 211 2.65 -15.32 21.75
N PRO A 212 2.79 -15.98 22.92
CA PRO A 212 3.35 -15.36 24.10
C PRO A 212 4.75 -14.80 23.75
N GLY A 213 4.91 -13.48 23.82
CA GLY A 213 6.17 -12.80 23.51
C GLY A 213 6.10 -11.73 22.40
N GLN A 214 5.05 -11.64 21.61
CA GLN A 214 4.87 -10.57 20.62
C GLN A 214 4.18 -9.36 21.26
N THR A 215 4.97 -8.37 21.65
CA THR A 215 4.47 -7.10 22.24
C THR A 215 4.20 -6.00 21.20
N ASN A 216 4.46 -6.25 19.91
CA ASN A 216 4.54 -5.21 18.88
C ASN A 216 3.45 -5.32 17.81
N GLN A 217 2.20 -5.54 18.22
CA GLN A 217 1.08 -5.53 17.26
C GLN A 217 0.73 -4.09 16.85
N LEU A 218 0.36 -3.93 15.56
CA LEU A 218 -0.15 -2.66 15.07
C LEU A 218 -1.40 -2.27 15.86
N SER A 219 -1.35 -1.13 16.53
CA SER A 219 -2.51 -0.55 17.20
C SER A 219 -3.37 0.21 16.20
N ASN A 220 -4.69 0.21 16.42
CA ASN A 220 -5.53 1.17 15.71
C ASN A 220 -5.04 2.58 16.02
N ALA A 221 -4.95 3.41 14.98
CA ALA A 221 -4.44 4.76 15.08
C ALA A 221 -5.36 5.74 14.37
N ILE A 222 -5.49 6.94 14.94
CA ILE A 222 -6.18 8.08 14.33
C ILE A 222 -5.19 9.24 14.28
N SER A 223 -4.96 9.81 13.08
CA SER A 223 -4.11 10.97 12.90
C SER A 223 -4.95 12.15 12.37
N ASN A 224 -4.67 13.32 12.95
CA ASN A 224 -5.19 14.60 12.49
C ASN A 224 -4.00 15.46 12.07
N ARG A 225 -3.89 15.71 10.79
CA ARG A 225 -2.78 16.44 10.20
C ARG A 225 -3.25 17.72 9.53
N LEU A 226 -2.53 18.80 9.78
CA LEU A 226 -2.73 20.09 9.16
C LEU A 226 -1.46 20.45 8.39
N THR A 227 -1.59 20.74 7.10
CA THR A 227 -0.46 21.09 6.23
C THR A 227 -0.77 22.37 5.49
N GLU A 228 0.14 23.34 5.52
CA GLU A 228 0.15 24.50 4.65
C GLU A 228 1.37 24.42 3.74
N THR A 229 1.14 24.50 2.44
CA THR A 229 2.20 24.47 1.42
C THR A 229 2.12 25.74 0.58
N LEU A 230 3.18 26.52 0.58
CA LEU A 230 3.36 27.67 -0.31
C LEU A 230 4.41 27.31 -1.35
N VAL A 231 4.07 27.43 -2.63
CA VAL A 231 4.97 27.18 -3.76
C VAL A 231 5.17 28.47 -4.53
N SER A 232 6.40 28.74 -4.95
CA SER A 232 6.74 29.93 -5.75
C SER A 232 5.91 30.01 -7.02
N GLY A 233 5.35 31.20 -7.27
CA GLY A 233 4.58 31.50 -8.48
C GLY A 233 5.44 31.77 -9.73
N ASN A 234 4.77 32.16 -10.80
CA ASN A 234 5.35 32.30 -12.14
C ASN A 234 6.44 33.37 -12.27
N GLN A 235 6.49 34.32 -11.36
CA GLN A 235 7.56 35.35 -11.36
C GLN A 235 8.96 34.79 -11.04
N PHE A 236 9.00 33.58 -10.40
CA PHE A 236 10.24 32.92 -10.01
C PHE A 236 10.67 31.91 -11.07
N THR A 237 11.58 32.28 -11.96
CA THR A 237 12.03 31.42 -13.05
C THR A 237 13.34 30.68 -12.75
N ARG A 238 14.22 31.29 -11.95
CA ARG A 238 15.53 30.72 -11.57
C ARG A 238 15.58 30.19 -10.14
N LEU A 239 14.89 30.84 -9.21
CA LEU A 239 14.81 30.42 -7.83
C LEU A 239 13.38 29.92 -7.58
N LEU A 240 13.17 28.63 -7.66
CA LEU A 240 11.91 28.01 -7.22
C LEU A 240 12.01 27.76 -5.72
N TRP A 241 10.97 28.09 -4.98
CA TRP A 241 10.94 27.88 -3.54
C TRP A 241 9.62 27.27 -3.10
N THR A 242 9.69 26.51 -2.00
CA THR A 242 8.52 25.93 -1.34
C THR A 242 8.69 26.10 0.16
N VAL A 243 7.63 26.51 0.84
CA VAL A 243 7.56 26.53 2.31
C VAL A 243 6.45 25.58 2.74
N VAL A 244 6.77 24.69 3.66
CA VAL A 244 5.83 23.71 4.22
C VAL A 244 5.75 23.91 5.73
N GLY A 245 4.56 24.11 6.23
CA GLY A 245 4.22 24.00 7.66
C GLY A 245 3.34 22.78 7.85
N ASP A 246 3.71 21.90 8.78
CA ASP A 246 2.99 20.65 9.03
C ASP A 246 2.83 20.42 10.53
N ALA A 247 1.66 19.96 10.95
CA ALA A 247 1.38 19.55 12.32
C ALA A 247 0.52 18.29 12.28
N ASP A 248 1.01 17.22 12.88
CA ASP A 248 0.34 15.92 13.00
C ASP A 248 0.17 15.55 14.47
N ASN A 249 -0.99 15.03 14.82
CA ASN A 249 -1.26 14.42 16.11
C ASN A 249 -1.88 13.05 15.87
N THR A 250 -1.17 12.00 16.28
CA THR A 250 -1.61 10.61 16.14
C THR A 250 -1.90 10.01 17.51
N THR A 251 -3.13 9.53 17.69
CA THR A 251 -3.59 8.82 18.88
C THR A 251 -3.72 7.34 18.59
N PHE A 252 -3.29 6.50 19.54
CA PHE A 252 -3.30 5.04 19.40
C PHE A 252 -4.32 4.41 20.35
N SER A 253 -4.89 3.29 19.94
CA SER A 253 -5.70 2.45 20.84
C SER A 253 -4.79 1.60 21.74
N GLY A 254 -5.26 1.33 22.97
CA GLY A 254 -4.52 0.50 23.92
C GLY A 254 -3.56 1.29 24.80
N SER A 255 -2.38 0.72 25.05
CA SER A 255 -1.35 1.33 25.93
C SER A 255 -0.25 2.07 25.18
N ASN A 256 -0.32 2.14 23.86
CA ASN A 256 0.68 2.85 23.09
C ASN A 256 0.52 4.36 23.30
N PRO A 257 1.63 5.08 23.49
CA PRO A 257 1.58 6.52 23.71
C PRO A 257 1.18 7.26 22.43
N ASP A 258 0.49 8.39 22.62
CA ASP A 258 0.18 9.29 21.51
C ASP A 258 1.45 9.96 21.00
N THR A 259 1.51 10.22 19.69
CA THR A 259 2.63 10.88 19.04
C THR A 259 2.20 12.21 18.44
N PHE A 260 3.16 13.11 18.38
CA PHE A 260 2.94 14.45 17.90
C PHE A 260 4.15 14.94 17.10
N SER A 261 3.93 15.50 15.90
CA SER A 261 5.00 16.09 15.11
C SER A 261 4.66 17.50 14.62
N ARG A 262 5.66 18.35 14.54
CA ARG A 262 5.59 19.67 13.92
C ARG A 262 6.81 19.89 13.05
N LEU A 263 6.58 20.43 11.87
CA LEU A 263 7.61 20.76 10.89
C LEU A 263 7.32 22.14 10.31
N LEU A 264 8.36 22.96 10.24
CA LEU A 264 8.37 24.14 9.38
C LEU A 264 9.64 24.10 8.54
N GLN A 265 9.51 24.02 7.23
CA GLN A 265 10.64 23.90 6.33
C GLN A 265 10.48 24.82 5.11
N ALA A 266 11.55 25.52 4.77
CA ALA A 266 11.70 26.21 3.50
C ALA A 266 12.73 25.48 2.65
N SER A 267 12.40 25.22 1.41
CA SER A 267 13.27 24.58 0.43
C SER A 267 13.35 25.40 -0.86
N GLY A 268 14.43 25.25 -1.60
CA GLY A 268 14.61 25.96 -2.85
C GLY A 268 15.46 25.19 -3.86
N GLU A 269 15.17 25.43 -5.14
CA GLU A 269 15.97 25.02 -6.29
C GLU A 269 16.46 26.28 -7.02
N TYR A 270 17.77 26.50 -7.03
CA TYR A 270 18.39 27.55 -7.86
C TYR A 270 18.90 26.91 -9.15
N ARG A 271 18.28 27.26 -10.27
CA ARG A 271 18.67 26.77 -11.59
C ARG A 271 19.88 27.51 -12.10
N LEU A 272 21.04 26.84 -12.09
CA LEU A 272 22.27 27.39 -12.69
C LEU A 272 22.11 27.53 -14.20
N ASP A 273 21.62 26.47 -14.81
CA ASP A 273 21.26 26.38 -16.23
C ASP A 273 20.03 25.44 -16.42
N ARG A 274 19.85 24.92 -17.65
CA ARG A 274 18.75 24.01 -17.96
C ARG A 274 18.96 22.58 -17.46
N GLU A 275 20.20 22.24 -17.15
CA GLU A 275 20.61 20.86 -16.80
C GLU A 275 20.90 20.72 -15.32
N VAL A 276 21.36 21.79 -14.66
CA VAL A 276 21.85 21.76 -13.28
C VAL A 276 21.06 22.71 -12.40
N GLY A 277 20.48 22.19 -11.33
CA GLY A 277 19.88 22.91 -10.23
C GLY A 277 20.60 22.64 -8.91
N LEU A 278 20.86 23.68 -8.14
CA LEU A 278 21.30 23.56 -6.75
C LEU A 278 20.08 23.49 -5.85
N LEU A 279 20.06 22.53 -4.95
CA LEU A 279 18.98 22.33 -3.98
C LEU A 279 19.44 22.74 -2.60
N GLY A 280 18.54 23.32 -1.81
CA GLY A 280 18.79 23.63 -0.43
C GLY A 280 17.51 23.67 0.38
N SER A 281 17.59 23.27 1.64
CA SER A 281 16.48 23.43 2.57
C SER A 281 16.98 23.81 3.95
N VAL A 282 16.12 24.48 4.72
CA VAL A 282 16.32 24.81 6.12
C VAL A 282 14.96 24.76 6.81
N GLY A 283 14.94 24.27 8.03
CA GLY A 283 13.71 24.16 8.79
C GLY A 283 13.95 23.83 10.26
N TYR A 284 12.86 23.58 10.93
CA TYR A 284 12.84 23.12 12.31
C TYR A 284 11.79 22.02 12.45
N GLU A 285 12.15 20.93 13.09
CA GLU A 285 11.27 19.80 13.35
C GLU A 285 11.26 19.44 14.83
N ARG A 286 10.08 19.10 15.31
CA ARG A 286 9.91 18.50 16.63
C ARG A 286 9.00 17.28 16.50
N ILE A 287 9.49 16.14 16.98
CA ILE A 287 8.73 14.90 17.11
C ILE A 287 8.69 14.55 18.59
N SER A 288 7.50 14.35 19.14
CA SER A 288 7.31 13.80 20.47
C SER A 288 6.67 12.43 20.35
N ASP A 289 7.46 11.42 20.62
CA ASP A 289 7.09 10.01 20.59
C ASP A 289 7.90 9.25 21.62
N PRO A 290 7.28 8.87 22.75
CA PRO A 290 7.98 8.17 23.83
C PRO A 290 8.64 6.85 23.43
N THR A 291 8.30 6.30 22.27
CA THR A 291 8.93 5.06 21.75
C THR A 291 10.33 5.26 21.18
N PHE A 292 10.81 6.52 21.11
CA PHE A 292 12.23 6.81 20.84
C PHE A 292 13.15 6.40 22.00
N ALA A 293 12.64 6.33 23.24
CA ALA A 293 13.48 5.97 24.37
C ALA A 293 14.23 4.64 24.16
N PRO A 294 15.54 4.53 24.51
CA PRO A 294 16.31 5.50 25.29
C PRO A 294 16.90 6.67 24.50
N GLU A 295 16.77 6.70 23.18
CA GLU A 295 17.22 7.80 22.35
C GLU A 295 16.39 9.09 22.60
N PRO A 296 16.98 10.28 22.43
CA PRO A 296 16.23 11.52 22.56
C PRO A 296 15.21 11.70 21.42
N GLU A 297 14.05 12.27 21.75
CA GLU A 297 13.09 12.70 20.73
C GLU A 297 13.70 13.77 19.82
N PRO A 298 13.53 13.67 18.48
CA PRO A 298 14.03 14.69 17.58
C PRO A 298 13.39 16.06 17.83
N ASP A 299 14.19 17.04 18.21
CA ASP A 299 13.76 18.43 18.45
C ASP A 299 14.90 19.38 18.06
N GLY A 300 14.91 19.86 16.82
CA GLY A 300 16.01 20.70 16.37
C GLY A 300 15.91 21.20 14.93
N PRO A 301 16.96 21.95 14.51
CA PRO A 301 17.06 22.43 13.15
C PRO A 301 17.29 21.28 12.17
N ILE A 302 16.67 21.39 11.01
CA ILE A 302 16.87 20.47 9.89
C ILE A 302 17.34 21.25 8.67
N GLY A 303 18.06 20.58 7.78
CA GLY A 303 18.49 21.20 6.55
C GLY A 303 19.04 20.21 5.54
N SER A 304 19.17 20.67 4.31
CA SER A 304 19.81 19.89 3.26
C SER A 304 20.50 20.80 2.23
N ILE A 305 21.50 20.23 1.59
CA ILE A 305 22.08 20.77 0.36
C ILE A 305 22.11 19.64 -0.68
N GLY A 306 21.87 19.99 -1.93
CA GLY A 306 21.80 18.97 -2.97
C GLY A 306 22.02 19.51 -4.37
N ILE A 307 22.00 18.56 -5.30
CA ILE A 307 22.10 18.83 -6.72
C ILE A 307 21.03 18.05 -7.48
N LYS A 308 20.44 18.72 -8.44
CA LYS A 308 19.55 18.12 -9.45
C LYS A 308 20.24 18.22 -10.80
N TYR A 309 20.38 17.09 -11.47
CA TYR A 309 21.02 17.01 -12.78
C TYR A 309 20.06 16.40 -13.81
N THR A 310 19.69 17.19 -14.81
CA THR A 310 18.74 16.83 -15.87
C THR A 310 19.32 17.19 -17.23
N PRO A 311 20.35 16.43 -17.73
CA PRO A 311 21.04 16.75 -18.99
C PRO A 311 20.15 16.65 -20.23
N GLY A 312 18.95 16.16 -20.07
CA GLY A 312 17.94 16.04 -21.12
C GLY A 312 16.65 15.42 -20.60
N PRO A 313 15.62 15.28 -21.45
CA PRO A 313 14.30 14.80 -21.04
C PRO A 313 14.29 13.31 -20.59
N ARG A 314 15.40 12.60 -20.81
CA ARG A 314 15.51 11.18 -20.47
C ARG A 314 16.18 10.91 -19.13
N THR A 315 16.84 11.90 -18.55
CA THR A 315 17.65 11.70 -17.34
C THR A 315 17.25 12.71 -16.27
N SER A 316 16.96 12.21 -15.08
CA SER A 316 16.76 13.03 -13.88
C SER A 316 17.49 12.37 -12.72
N ILE A 317 18.42 13.10 -12.10
CA ILE A 317 19.19 12.64 -10.94
C ILE A 317 19.08 13.71 -9.87
N ILE A 318 18.75 13.32 -8.65
CA ILE A 318 18.68 14.19 -7.48
C ILE A 318 19.52 13.53 -6.38
N LEU A 319 20.43 14.30 -5.79
CA LEU A 319 21.23 13.88 -4.64
C LEU A 319 21.16 14.98 -3.59
N ASN A 320 20.89 14.60 -2.33
CA ASN A 320 20.84 15.50 -1.20
C ASN A 320 21.71 14.97 -0.06
N PHE A 321 22.44 15.87 0.58
CA PHE A 321 23.04 15.65 1.88
C PHE A 321 22.16 16.36 2.91
N ASN A 322 21.67 15.60 3.89
CA ASN A 322 20.66 16.02 4.84
C ASN A 322 21.23 16.03 6.25
N HIS A 323 20.76 16.98 7.06
CA HIS A 323 20.85 16.97 8.51
C HIS A 323 19.44 16.89 9.09
N ARG A 324 19.09 15.79 9.75
CA ARG A 324 17.79 15.55 10.38
C ARG A 324 17.92 14.41 11.39
N TYR A 325 17.06 14.35 12.40
CA TYR A 325 17.12 13.34 13.47
C TYR A 325 18.48 13.30 14.18
N ASP A 326 19.07 14.48 14.43
CA ASP A 326 20.43 14.65 15.00
C ASP A 326 21.52 13.85 14.24
N SER A 327 21.29 13.54 12.99
CA SER A 327 22.22 12.78 12.15
C SER A 327 22.37 13.38 10.76
N ASN A 328 23.49 13.04 10.12
CA ASN A 328 23.78 13.42 8.73
C ASN A 328 23.67 12.18 7.85
N PHE A 329 22.97 12.31 6.72
CA PHE A 329 22.80 11.23 5.77
C PHE A 329 22.58 11.74 4.35
N VAL A 330 22.77 10.86 3.37
CA VAL A 330 22.51 11.15 1.97
C VAL A 330 21.18 10.55 1.56
N THR A 331 20.42 11.22 0.70
CA THR A 331 19.28 10.66 -0.02
C THR A 331 19.41 10.95 -1.50
N GLY A 332 18.76 10.16 -2.34
CA GLY A 332 18.82 10.42 -3.76
C GLY A 332 17.83 9.60 -4.56
N SER A 333 17.59 10.06 -5.77
CA SER A 333 16.80 9.34 -6.77
C SER A 333 17.36 9.62 -8.16
N GLY A 334 17.19 8.63 -9.04
CA GLY A 334 17.59 8.73 -10.43
C GLY A 334 16.62 7.99 -11.32
N THR A 335 16.27 8.60 -12.45
CA THR A 335 15.48 7.95 -13.50
C THR A 335 16.18 8.15 -14.83
N TYR A 336 16.31 7.10 -15.60
CA TYR A 336 16.83 7.13 -16.97
C TYR A 336 15.88 6.41 -17.92
N LEU A 337 15.37 7.15 -18.91
CA LEU A 337 14.49 6.60 -19.95
C LEU A 337 15.34 6.02 -21.09
N LEU A 338 15.35 4.70 -21.22
CA LEU A 338 16.00 3.98 -22.32
C LEU A 338 15.27 4.17 -23.66
N GLY A 339 13.95 4.43 -23.60
CA GLY A 339 13.06 4.64 -24.72
C GLY A 339 11.75 5.26 -24.28
N SER A 340 10.71 5.13 -25.10
CA SER A 340 9.37 5.63 -24.75
C SER A 340 8.66 4.79 -23.67
N GLN A 341 9.03 3.52 -23.55
CA GLN A 341 8.38 2.55 -22.65
C GLN A 341 9.36 1.81 -21.73
N SER A 342 10.67 2.09 -21.82
CA SER A 342 11.69 1.40 -21.04
C SER A 342 12.46 2.40 -20.18
N ARG A 343 12.72 2.04 -18.90
CA ARG A 343 13.36 2.92 -17.93
C ARG A 343 14.19 2.19 -16.90
N ILE A 344 15.08 2.92 -16.28
CA ILE A 344 15.84 2.54 -15.09
C ILE A 344 15.50 3.55 -14.00
N ASP A 345 15.15 3.06 -12.83
CA ASP A 345 14.88 3.87 -11.64
C ASP A 345 15.78 3.42 -10.50
N ALA A 346 16.35 4.36 -9.77
CA ALA A 346 17.10 4.10 -8.55
C ALA A 346 16.68 5.09 -7.47
N SER A 347 16.58 4.65 -6.22
CA SER A 347 16.29 5.54 -5.09
C SER A 347 16.96 5.07 -3.82
N TYR A 348 17.40 6.01 -3.00
CA TYR A 348 17.85 5.79 -1.63
C TYR A 348 17.14 6.77 -0.71
N THR A 349 16.49 6.23 0.33
CA THR A 349 15.74 6.99 1.34
C THR A 349 16.19 6.60 2.74
N ASP A 350 16.15 7.56 3.67
CA ASP A 350 16.41 7.37 5.09
C ASP A 350 15.36 8.18 5.86
N GLN A 351 14.51 7.50 6.62
CA GLN A 351 13.34 8.09 7.26
C GLN A 351 13.08 7.47 8.63
N VAL A 352 12.49 8.27 9.51
CA VAL A 352 12.00 7.83 10.82
C VAL A 352 10.49 7.97 10.85
N TYR A 353 9.81 6.90 11.22
CA TYR A 353 8.35 6.85 11.33
C TYR A 353 7.88 5.61 12.12
N THR A 354 6.61 5.56 12.47
CA THR A 354 5.92 4.33 12.89
C THR A 354 5.29 3.63 11.69
N SER A 355 4.92 2.35 11.81
CA SER A 355 4.17 1.66 10.75
C SER A 355 2.86 2.37 10.40
N SER A 356 2.15 2.91 11.38
CA SER A 356 0.91 3.66 11.15
C SER A 356 1.16 4.93 10.32
N GLN A 357 2.23 5.68 10.62
CA GLN A 357 2.61 6.85 9.82
C GLN A 357 3.02 6.48 8.40
N SER A 358 3.73 5.36 8.22
CA SER A 358 4.04 4.80 6.91
C SER A 358 2.78 4.47 6.13
N LEU A 359 1.81 3.81 6.77
CA LEU A 359 0.52 3.47 6.16
C LEU A 359 -0.28 4.71 5.74
N PHE A 360 -0.29 5.78 6.57
CA PHE A 360 -0.95 7.05 6.23
C PHE A 360 -0.30 7.76 5.05
N SER A 361 1.02 7.67 4.91
CA SER A 361 1.77 8.34 3.84
C SER A 361 1.76 7.57 2.51
N THR A 362 1.24 6.36 2.49
CA THR A 362 1.23 5.52 1.31
C THR A 362 0.34 6.11 0.22
N ASN A 363 0.92 6.36 -0.96
CA ASN A 363 0.19 6.86 -2.11
C ASN A 363 -0.54 5.72 -2.82
N LEU A 364 -1.85 5.66 -2.66
CA LEU A 364 -2.70 4.62 -3.24
C LEU A 364 -3.09 4.89 -4.71
N SER A 365 -2.77 6.05 -5.26
CA SER A 365 -3.20 6.44 -6.62
C SER A 365 -2.56 5.60 -7.74
N PHE A 366 -1.46 4.92 -7.46
CA PHE A 366 -0.78 4.05 -8.42
C PHE A 366 -1.15 2.57 -8.27
N LEU A 367 -2.07 2.26 -7.39
CA LEU A 367 -2.51 0.89 -7.22
C LEU A 367 -3.48 0.46 -8.30
N THR A 368 -3.32 -0.76 -8.74
CA THR A 368 -4.27 -1.50 -9.56
C THR A 368 -4.35 -2.93 -9.05
N THR A 369 -5.32 -3.68 -9.51
CA THR A 369 -5.45 -5.10 -9.14
C THR A 369 -4.91 -5.98 -10.26
N ASP A 370 -4.21 -7.05 -9.89
CA ASP A 370 -3.87 -8.11 -10.81
C ASP A 370 -5.09 -9.02 -11.10
N GLN A 371 -4.90 -10.01 -11.94
CA GLN A 371 -5.94 -10.98 -12.30
C GLN A 371 -6.44 -11.83 -11.11
N PHE A 372 -5.74 -11.82 -9.98
CA PHE A 372 -6.09 -12.53 -8.75
C PHE A 372 -6.73 -11.64 -7.69
N GLY A 373 -6.91 -10.33 -7.99
CA GLY A 373 -7.43 -9.34 -7.05
C GLY A 373 -6.40 -8.83 -6.06
N ASN A 374 -5.10 -9.10 -6.25
CA ASN A 374 -4.07 -8.51 -5.43
C ASN A 374 -3.73 -7.12 -5.92
N PHE A 375 -3.43 -6.22 -4.99
CA PHE A 375 -2.94 -4.91 -5.37
C PHE A 375 -1.49 -4.98 -5.85
N ILE A 376 -1.27 -4.38 -7.00
CA ILE A 376 0.05 -4.20 -7.59
C ILE A 376 0.27 -2.72 -7.88
N ASP A 377 1.52 -2.28 -7.79
CA ASP A 377 1.89 -0.94 -8.27
C ASP A 377 1.82 -0.94 -9.80
N SER A 378 0.92 -0.13 -10.36
CA SER A 378 0.70 -0.05 -11.82
C SER A 378 1.96 0.35 -12.60
N ARG A 379 2.94 0.95 -11.95
CA ARG A 379 4.20 1.39 -12.54
C ARG A 379 5.24 0.27 -12.59
N THR A 380 5.31 -0.54 -11.54
CA THR A 380 6.32 -1.59 -11.38
C THR A 380 5.79 -2.99 -11.63
N GLN A 381 4.44 -3.15 -11.64
CA GLN A 381 3.74 -4.44 -11.71
C GLN A 381 4.10 -5.41 -10.58
N GLN A 382 4.69 -4.90 -9.50
CA GLN A 382 5.02 -5.68 -8.32
C GLN A 382 3.85 -5.69 -7.34
N LEU A 383 3.72 -6.76 -6.59
CA LEU A 383 2.76 -6.83 -5.49
C LEU A 383 3.00 -5.67 -4.55
N PHE A 384 1.92 -4.95 -4.28
CA PHE A 384 1.93 -3.85 -3.34
C PHE A 384 1.53 -4.35 -1.96
N SER A 385 2.30 -3.97 -0.96
CA SER A 385 1.94 -4.14 0.45
C SER A 385 1.81 -2.77 1.11
N LEU A 386 0.75 -2.57 1.90
CA LEU A 386 0.58 -1.35 2.70
C LEU A 386 1.74 -1.13 3.68
N ALA A 387 2.22 -2.20 4.27
CA ALA A 387 3.49 -2.19 4.99
C ALA A 387 4.58 -2.50 3.97
N SER A 388 5.23 -1.51 3.42
CA SER A 388 6.33 -1.68 2.44
C SER A 388 7.60 -2.28 3.05
N THR A 389 7.45 -3.19 4.00
CA THR A 389 8.55 -3.79 4.73
C THR A 389 8.45 -5.31 4.66
N ASN A 390 9.58 -5.95 4.39
CA ASN A 390 9.74 -7.39 4.55
C ASN A 390 9.71 -7.82 6.03
N PHE A 391 9.79 -6.86 6.96
CA PHE A 391 10.01 -7.08 8.39
C PHE A 391 8.72 -7.19 9.22
N GLY A 392 7.54 -7.09 8.60
CA GLY A 392 6.28 -7.04 9.33
C GLY A 392 5.99 -5.68 9.97
N LEU A 393 4.86 -5.59 10.69
CA LEU A 393 4.35 -4.36 11.28
C LEU A 393 5.00 -4.07 12.64
N GLN A 394 5.34 -2.80 12.89
CA GLN A 394 5.89 -2.29 14.14
C GLN A 394 5.04 -1.15 14.71
N ALA A 395 4.72 -1.22 16.01
CA ALA A 395 4.02 -0.14 16.70
C ALA A 395 4.98 1.00 17.10
N ASN A 396 6.22 0.67 17.44
CA ASN A 396 7.23 1.63 17.87
C ASN A 396 7.82 2.42 16.71
N ALA A 397 8.39 3.59 17.02
CA ALA A 397 9.16 4.36 16.06
C ALA A 397 10.43 3.59 15.64
N PHE A 398 10.75 3.67 14.37
CA PHE A 398 11.94 3.07 13.79
C PHE A 398 12.53 3.97 12.70
N ARG A 399 13.83 3.85 12.50
CA ARG A 399 14.53 4.40 11.35
C ARG A 399 14.63 3.35 10.27
N GLN A 400 14.23 3.68 9.07
CA GLN A 400 14.31 2.78 7.93
C GLN A 400 15.08 3.41 6.78
N ARG A 401 16.09 2.68 6.32
CA ARG A 401 16.91 3.00 5.16
C ARG A 401 16.56 2.04 4.03
N ASN A 402 16.27 2.57 2.86
CA ASN A 402 15.87 1.78 1.70
C ASN A 402 16.69 2.20 0.49
N PHE A 403 17.31 1.25 -0.18
CA PHE A 403 17.81 1.39 -1.54
C PHE A 403 17.01 0.51 -2.47
N ASN A 404 16.52 1.08 -3.57
CA ASN A 404 15.79 0.35 -4.60
C ASN A 404 16.42 0.64 -5.96
N LEU A 405 16.50 -0.40 -6.79
CA LEU A 405 16.95 -0.33 -8.18
C LEU A 405 15.97 -1.12 -9.05
N GLY A 406 15.44 -0.49 -10.09
CA GLY A 406 14.47 -1.09 -11.00
C GLY A 406 14.86 -0.89 -12.46
N PHE A 407 14.67 -1.93 -13.26
CA PHE A 407 14.77 -1.92 -14.72
C PHE A 407 13.44 -2.39 -15.29
N HIS A 408 12.80 -1.55 -16.08
CA HIS A 408 11.60 -1.89 -16.82
C HIS A 408 11.91 -1.78 -18.32
N VAL A 409 11.77 -2.86 -19.05
CA VAL A 409 12.10 -2.93 -20.48
C VAL A 409 10.95 -3.55 -21.25
N VAL A 410 10.44 -2.82 -22.24
CA VAL A 410 9.44 -3.31 -23.18
C VAL A 410 10.11 -3.51 -24.53
N ASP A 411 10.06 -4.74 -25.02
CA ASP A 411 10.59 -5.14 -26.32
C ASP A 411 9.54 -5.96 -27.12
N GLY A 412 8.85 -5.29 -28.00
CA GLY A 412 7.78 -5.85 -28.80
C GLY A 412 6.66 -6.45 -27.94
N ARG A 413 6.59 -7.78 -27.85
CA ARG A 413 5.59 -8.50 -27.05
C ARG A 413 6.11 -8.91 -25.67
N ASN A 414 7.34 -8.56 -25.36
CA ASN A 414 7.96 -8.92 -24.08
C ASN A 414 8.03 -7.70 -23.17
N ILE A 415 7.79 -7.95 -21.89
CA ILE A 415 8.01 -7.01 -20.80
C ILE A 415 8.97 -7.69 -19.82
N PHE A 416 10.06 -7.03 -19.51
CA PHE A 416 11.04 -7.49 -18.54
C PHE A 416 11.11 -6.49 -17.40
N ASP A 417 10.90 -6.98 -16.19
CA ASP A 417 11.09 -6.22 -14.97
C ASP A 417 12.18 -6.88 -14.13
N LEU A 418 13.20 -6.13 -13.75
CA LEU A 418 14.22 -6.55 -12.79
C LEU A 418 14.26 -5.53 -11.68
N GLY A 419 14.00 -5.96 -10.47
CA GLY A 419 14.07 -5.15 -9.25
C GLY A 419 15.09 -5.71 -8.27
N GLY A 420 15.81 -4.83 -7.60
CA GLY A 420 16.66 -5.17 -6.47
C GLY A 420 16.44 -4.15 -5.35
N TYR A 421 16.55 -4.61 -4.11
CA TYR A 421 16.42 -3.74 -2.94
C TYR A 421 17.42 -4.11 -1.86
N TRP A 422 17.75 -3.12 -1.05
CA TRP A 422 18.35 -3.27 0.26
C TRP A 422 17.54 -2.45 1.25
N GLN A 423 17.19 -3.04 2.38
CA GLN A 423 16.45 -2.41 3.45
C GLN A 423 17.15 -2.66 4.77
N ASP A 424 17.08 -1.67 5.64
CA ASP A 424 17.65 -1.72 6.97
C ASP A 424 16.70 -0.96 7.91
N ARG A 425 16.36 -1.56 9.04
CA ARG A 425 15.42 -1.01 10.03
C ARG A 425 16.01 -1.11 11.43
N ASP A 426 16.08 0.03 12.11
CA ASP A 426 16.47 0.13 13.51
C ASP A 426 15.25 0.57 14.34
N VAL A 427 14.79 -0.27 15.26
CA VAL A 427 13.66 0.02 16.16
C VAL A 427 14.20 0.59 17.47
N PHE A 428 13.86 1.85 17.77
CA PHE A 428 14.48 2.59 18.87
C PHE A 428 14.22 1.95 20.23
N GLN A 429 12.97 1.68 20.59
CA GLN A 429 12.61 1.22 21.92
C GLN A 429 13.13 -0.18 22.26
N THR A 430 13.15 -1.08 21.30
CA THR A 430 13.54 -2.47 21.49
C THR A 430 15.01 -2.72 21.18
N GLY A 431 15.66 -1.83 20.41
CA GLY A 431 17.00 -2.04 19.87
C GLY A 431 17.06 -3.16 18.81
N GLU A 432 15.92 -3.57 18.27
CA GLU A 432 15.83 -4.54 17.18
C GLU A 432 16.43 -3.95 15.91
N THR A 433 17.26 -4.73 15.23
CA THR A 433 17.83 -4.35 13.93
C THR A 433 17.51 -5.43 12.90
N ASP A 434 16.90 -5.01 11.80
CA ASP A 434 16.51 -5.90 10.73
C ASP A 434 17.16 -5.46 9.42
N THR A 435 17.70 -6.40 8.67
CA THR A 435 18.25 -6.12 7.35
C THR A 435 17.68 -7.07 6.31
N ALA A 436 17.40 -6.56 5.13
CA ALA A 436 16.94 -7.36 4.01
C ALA A 436 17.64 -6.94 2.71
N VAL A 437 18.09 -7.92 1.95
CA VAL A 437 18.61 -7.75 0.57
C VAL A 437 17.87 -8.72 -0.31
N GLY A 438 17.33 -8.24 -1.42
CA GLY A 438 16.60 -9.12 -2.31
C GLY A 438 16.45 -8.56 -3.70
N GLY A 439 15.82 -9.37 -4.54
CA GLY A 439 15.48 -8.98 -5.89
C GLY A 439 14.45 -9.91 -6.52
N ALA A 440 13.83 -9.40 -7.57
CA ALA A 440 12.89 -10.14 -8.37
C ALA A 440 13.12 -9.85 -9.86
N PHE A 441 12.94 -10.88 -10.67
CA PHE A 441 12.88 -10.79 -12.12
C PHE A 441 11.51 -11.26 -12.58
N SER A 442 10.87 -10.50 -13.45
CA SER A 442 9.62 -10.87 -14.09
C SER A 442 9.75 -10.76 -15.60
N TRP A 443 9.17 -11.71 -16.30
CA TRP A 443 9.07 -11.74 -17.75
C TRP A 443 7.62 -11.98 -18.15
N GLY A 444 7.01 -10.95 -18.71
CA GLY A 444 5.69 -10.99 -19.33
C GLY A 444 5.80 -11.12 -20.85
N ARG A 445 4.98 -11.98 -21.45
CA ARG A 445 4.92 -12.13 -22.91
C ARG A 445 3.51 -12.38 -23.41
N ALA A 446 3.08 -11.57 -24.37
CA ALA A 446 1.90 -11.87 -25.19
C ALA A 446 2.25 -12.96 -26.22
N LEU A 447 1.91 -14.23 -25.91
CA LEU A 447 2.14 -15.38 -26.79
C LEU A 447 1.27 -15.28 -28.03
N SER A 448 0.01 -14.84 -27.87
CA SER A 448 -0.96 -14.55 -28.92
C SER A 448 -1.85 -13.38 -28.48
N PRO A 449 -2.74 -12.85 -29.35
CA PRO A 449 -3.73 -11.86 -28.94
C PRO A 449 -4.67 -12.33 -27.80
N LEU A 450 -4.79 -13.65 -27.62
CA LEU A 450 -5.64 -14.28 -26.60
C LEU A 450 -4.88 -14.86 -25.42
N THR A 451 -3.53 -14.89 -25.46
CA THR A 451 -2.74 -15.65 -24.49
C THR A 451 -1.58 -14.81 -23.96
N ASN A 452 -1.56 -14.59 -22.66
CA ASN A 452 -0.49 -13.91 -21.94
C ASN A 452 0.18 -14.89 -20.97
N LEU A 453 1.52 -14.89 -20.97
CA LEU A 453 2.37 -15.62 -20.04
C LEU A 453 3.10 -14.61 -19.14
N ASN A 454 3.17 -14.89 -17.85
CA ASN A 454 4.05 -14.20 -16.93
C ASN A 454 4.85 -15.22 -16.11
N LEU A 455 6.16 -14.99 -15.97
CA LEU A 455 7.08 -15.76 -15.15
C LEU A 455 7.79 -14.81 -14.19
N THR A 456 7.91 -15.21 -12.93
CA THR A 456 8.58 -14.41 -11.90
C THR A 456 9.53 -15.29 -11.10
N VAL A 457 10.73 -14.79 -10.81
CA VAL A 457 11.69 -15.40 -9.90
C VAL A 457 12.04 -14.35 -8.86
N ARG A 458 12.05 -14.73 -7.58
CA ARG A 458 12.44 -13.85 -6.48
C ARG A 458 13.42 -14.54 -5.54
N TYR A 459 14.29 -13.74 -4.96
CA TYR A 459 15.20 -14.15 -3.90
C TYR A 459 15.34 -13.02 -2.87
N ALA A 460 15.32 -13.37 -1.60
CA ALA A 460 15.60 -12.45 -0.51
C ALA A 460 16.46 -13.14 0.55
N ASN A 461 17.28 -12.34 1.20
CA ASN A 461 18.06 -12.70 2.36
C ASN A 461 17.75 -11.66 3.44
N GLU A 462 17.26 -12.12 4.58
CA GLU A 462 16.75 -11.28 5.66
C GLU A 462 17.39 -11.71 6.97
N ASN A 463 17.80 -10.73 7.77
CA ASN A 463 18.34 -10.97 9.10
C ASN A 463 17.51 -10.20 10.11
N PHE A 464 17.11 -10.86 11.17
CA PHE A 464 16.38 -10.33 12.30
C PHE A 464 17.22 -10.48 13.55
N ASP A 465 17.62 -9.36 14.15
CA ASP A 465 18.40 -9.33 15.39
C ASP A 465 17.57 -8.63 16.48
N ILE A 466 16.86 -9.45 17.25
CA ILE A 466 16.03 -8.99 18.35
C ILE A 466 16.79 -9.21 19.64
N PRO A 467 17.11 -8.16 20.42
CA PRO A 467 17.85 -8.29 21.68
C PRO A 467 17.20 -9.31 22.62
N PHE A 468 18.04 -10.16 23.21
CA PHE A 468 17.66 -11.23 24.15
C PHE A 468 16.82 -12.37 23.53
N GLN A 469 16.69 -12.43 22.21
CA GLN A 469 16.09 -13.54 21.46
C GLN A 469 17.12 -14.19 20.55
N GLN A 470 16.79 -15.36 20.00
CA GLN A 470 17.63 -15.97 18.97
C GLN A 470 17.50 -15.15 17.69
N ALA A 471 18.63 -14.66 17.18
CA ALA A 471 18.68 -14.05 15.85
C ALA A 471 18.22 -15.06 14.80
N ASP A 472 17.50 -14.60 13.79
CA ASP A 472 17.02 -15.44 12.70
C ASP A 472 17.54 -14.92 11.36
N HIS A 473 18.12 -15.82 10.59
CA HIS A 473 18.57 -15.55 9.24
C HIS A 473 17.69 -16.32 8.26
N LEU A 474 16.94 -15.56 7.44
CA LEU A 474 16.02 -16.10 6.46
C LEU A 474 16.59 -16.01 5.05
N GLN A 475 16.45 -17.08 4.29
CA GLN A 475 16.65 -17.08 2.84
C GLN A 475 15.35 -17.53 2.16
N LEU A 476 14.78 -16.65 1.37
CA LEU A 476 13.56 -16.88 0.65
C LEU A 476 13.85 -17.00 -0.85
N ALA A 477 13.48 -18.11 -1.47
CA ALA A 477 13.53 -18.31 -2.91
C ALA A 477 12.12 -18.63 -3.43
N GLY A 478 11.72 -18.00 -4.51
CA GLY A 478 10.39 -18.21 -5.08
C GLY A 478 10.39 -18.17 -6.61
N VAL A 479 9.56 -19.00 -7.21
CA VAL A 479 9.29 -19.03 -8.65
C VAL A 479 7.78 -19.03 -8.84
N GLY A 480 7.30 -18.14 -9.69
CA GLY A 480 5.89 -18.04 -10.07
C GLY A 480 5.70 -18.08 -11.58
N GLY A 481 4.60 -18.65 -12.03
CA GLY A 481 4.18 -18.63 -13.42
C GLY A 481 2.68 -18.47 -13.53
N SER A 482 2.21 -17.67 -14.47
CA SER A 482 0.79 -17.54 -14.78
C SER A 482 0.55 -17.53 -16.29
N LEU A 483 -0.50 -18.21 -16.70
CA LEU A 483 -0.99 -18.24 -18.08
C LEU A 483 -2.45 -17.76 -18.07
N LEU A 484 -2.71 -16.67 -18.77
CA LEU A 484 -4.04 -16.13 -19.00
C LEU A 484 -4.46 -16.43 -20.43
N TYR A 485 -5.64 -17.01 -20.61
CA TYR A 485 -6.23 -17.28 -21.90
C TYR A 485 -7.63 -16.66 -22.01
N HIS A 486 -7.80 -15.73 -22.96
CA HIS A 486 -9.10 -15.13 -23.25
C HIS A 486 -9.97 -16.10 -24.03
N LEU A 487 -10.93 -16.76 -23.37
CA LEU A 487 -11.89 -17.68 -23.99
C LEU A 487 -12.90 -16.92 -24.87
N ASN A 488 -13.32 -15.73 -24.38
CA ASN A 488 -14.08 -14.73 -25.13
C ASN A 488 -13.91 -13.35 -24.46
N ASP A 489 -14.61 -12.30 -24.93
CA ASP A 489 -14.46 -10.92 -24.47
C ASP A 489 -14.73 -10.72 -22.96
N THR A 490 -15.43 -11.65 -22.33
CA THR A 490 -15.86 -11.56 -20.92
C THR A 490 -15.47 -12.74 -20.05
N LEU A 491 -14.85 -13.79 -20.62
CA LEU A 491 -14.48 -15.01 -19.91
C LEU A 491 -13.01 -15.35 -20.15
N ASP A 492 -12.26 -15.41 -19.06
CA ASP A 492 -10.85 -15.76 -19.06
C ASP A 492 -10.61 -17.09 -18.34
N GLY A 493 -9.70 -17.89 -18.86
CA GLY A 493 -9.12 -19.05 -18.20
C GLY A 493 -7.74 -18.70 -17.64
N ILE A 494 -7.45 -19.13 -16.42
CA ILE A 494 -6.24 -18.78 -15.68
C ILE A 494 -5.60 -20.06 -15.16
N LEU A 495 -4.29 -20.20 -15.38
CA LEU A 495 -3.46 -21.25 -14.77
C LEU A 495 -2.32 -20.57 -14.03
N THR A 496 -2.07 -20.98 -12.77
CA THR A 496 -0.92 -20.49 -12.01
C THR A 496 -0.15 -21.63 -11.37
N LEU A 497 1.16 -21.44 -11.28
CA LEU A 497 2.08 -22.27 -10.52
C LEU A 497 2.95 -21.36 -9.68
N ASN A 498 2.99 -21.60 -8.37
CA ASN A 498 3.85 -20.89 -7.44
C ASN A 498 4.62 -21.91 -6.61
N TYR A 499 5.93 -21.68 -6.49
CA TYR A 499 6.81 -22.42 -5.61
C TYR A 499 7.56 -21.44 -4.72
N THR A 500 7.62 -21.72 -3.44
CA THR A 500 8.42 -20.95 -2.48
C THR A 500 9.13 -21.91 -1.54
N ARG A 501 10.38 -21.57 -1.23
CA ARG A 501 11.18 -22.21 -0.22
C ARG A 501 11.79 -21.15 0.68
N GLN A 502 11.58 -21.28 1.97
CA GLN A 502 12.14 -20.46 3.02
C GLN A 502 13.05 -21.33 3.89
N PHE A 503 14.27 -20.89 4.08
CA PHE A 503 15.19 -21.43 5.06
C PHE A 503 15.34 -20.44 6.20
N SER A 504 15.36 -20.91 7.42
CA SER A 504 15.51 -20.12 8.63
C SER A 504 16.45 -20.85 9.59
N ASP A 505 17.23 -20.08 10.37
CA ASP A 505 18.01 -20.63 11.48
C ASP A 505 17.11 -21.17 12.60
N ILE A 506 15.82 -20.77 12.61
CA ILE A 506 14.77 -21.35 13.44
C ILE A 506 14.06 -22.44 12.62
N PRO A 507 14.29 -23.75 12.91
CA PRO A 507 13.81 -24.83 12.04
C PRO A 507 12.31 -24.85 11.79
N THR A 508 11.49 -24.35 12.73
CA THR A 508 10.03 -24.27 12.59
C THR A 508 9.60 -23.25 11.54
N ASN A 509 10.43 -22.29 11.18
CA ASN A 509 10.17 -21.26 10.18
C ASN A 509 10.70 -21.65 8.79
N SER A 510 11.43 -22.79 8.70
CA SER A 510 11.89 -23.32 7.42
C SER A 510 10.77 -24.10 6.74
N VAL A 511 10.27 -23.60 5.61
CA VAL A 511 9.10 -24.18 4.91
C VAL A 511 9.33 -24.29 3.41
N GLU A 512 8.56 -25.17 2.80
CA GLU A 512 8.48 -25.31 1.36
C GLU A 512 7.01 -25.47 0.96
N GLU A 513 6.62 -24.77 -0.09
CA GLU A 513 5.24 -24.85 -0.61
C GLU A 513 5.23 -24.77 -2.13
N THR A 514 4.41 -25.60 -2.74
CA THR A 514 4.01 -25.52 -4.15
C THR A 514 2.50 -25.37 -4.23
N VAL A 515 2.04 -24.35 -4.94
CA VAL A 515 0.60 -24.13 -5.20
C VAL A 515 0.36 -24.13 -6.71
N VAL A 516 -0.59 -24.95 -7.15
CA VAL A 516 -1.06 -24.98 -8.53
C VAL A 516 -2.53 -24.61 -8.54
N SER A 517 -2.94 -23.63 -9.36
CA SER A 517 -4.34 -23.21 -9.43
C SER A 517 -4.83 -23.13 -10.86
N VAL A 518 -6.04 -23.59 -11.09
CA VAL A 518 -6.77 -23.43 -12.35
C VAL A 518 -8.05 -22.66 -12.05
N GLY A 519 -8.33 -21.62 -12.83
CA GLY A 519 -9.47 -20.76 -12.57
C GLY A 519 -10.16 -20.27 -13.84
N LEU A 520 -11.37 -19.78 -13.62
CA LEU A 520 -12.17 -19.06 -14.59
C LEU A 520 -12.59 -17.71 -13.99
N GLN A 521 -12.44 -16.64 -14.77
CA GLN A 521 -12.93 -15.32 -14.43
C GLN A 521 -13.97 -14.85 -15.43
N LYS A 522 -15.15 -14.48 -14.96
CA LYS A 522 -16.23 -13.88 -15.75
C LYS A 522 -16.39 -12.41 -15.40
N ARG A 523 -16.34 -11.55 -16.41
CA ARG A 523 -16.69 -10.09 -16.32
C ARG A 523 -18.09 -9.86 -16.88
N PHE A 524 -18.83 -8.91 -16.33
CA PHE A 524 -20.21 -8.61 -16.69
C PHE A 524 -20.37 -7.18 -17.22
#